data_f0711d3672095f02553777d618048a3d
#
_entry.id   f0711d3672095f02553777d618048a3d
#
_cell.length_a   1.000
_cell.length_b   1.000
_cell.length_c   1.000
_cell.angle_alpha   90.00
_cell.angle_beta   90.00
_cell.angle_gamma   90.00
#
_symmetry.space_group_name_H-M   'P 1'
#
loop_
_entity.id
_entity.type
_entity.pdbx_description
1 polymer ?
#
loop_
_entity_poly.entity_id
_entity_poly.type
_entity_poly.pdbx_seq_one_letter_code
_entity_poly.pdbx_strand_id
1 'polypeptide(L)'
;LPQGARFAAMLRDRFGPGLRIVASPLLAPALRPGPPPPGPFAAVILTSETGARAAARWRDGLPRLAWCVGDRTAEVAAEGGFRARSAAGDADALVAAILADPPPGPVLHLRGGDSRGDVAARLAAAGLPARDLVVYDQRAQPLTDEAAALLTGAAPVLAPLF
;
A
#
# COMPACT_ATOMS: atom_id res chain seq x y z
N LEU A 1 -0.40 6.97 10.43
CA LEU A 1 -0.45 6.53 9.03
C LEU A 1 -0.81 7.72 8.14
N PRO A 2 -0.24 7.84 6.92
CA PRO A 2 -0.52 8.98 6.03
C PRO A 2 -2.01 9.12 5.66
N GLN A 3 -2.74 8.01 5.54
CA GLN A 3 -4.18 8.02 5.29
C GLN A 3 -4.97 8.73 6.39
N GLY A 4 -4.72 8.40 7.65
CA GLY A 4 -5.38 9.05 8.78
C GLY A 4 -5.11 10.55 8.84
N ALA A 5 -3.87 10.98 8.56
CA ALA A 5 -3.52 12.39 8.51
C ALA A 5 -4.24 13.14 7.38
N ARG A 6 -4.34 12.54 6.19
CA ARG A 6 -5.10 13.11 5.06
C ARG A 6 -6.59 13.21 5.38
N PHE A 7 -7.16 12.16 5.96
CA PHE A 7 -8.57 12.16 6.37
C PHE A 7 -8.84 13.24 7.45
N ALA A 8 -7.95 13.36 8.44
CA ALA A 8 -8.06 14.40 9.46
C ALA A 8 -7.97 15.82 8.86
N ALA A 9 -7.09 16.03 7.87
CA ALA A 9 -7.00 17.30 7.17
C ALA A 9 -8.30 17.63 6.42
N MET A 10 -8.84 16.66 5.67
CA MET A 10 -10.11 16.80 4.96
C MET A 10 -11.28 17.13 5.90
N LEU A 11 -11.33 16.51 7.09
CA LEU A 11 -12.37 16.81 8.08
C LEU A 11 -12.23 18.22 8.64
N ARG A 12 -11.00 18.69 8.94
CA ARG A 12 -10.78 20.05 9.40
C ARG A 12 -11.17 21.10 8.36
N ASP A 13 -10.84 20.82 7.10
CA ASP A 13 -11.18 21.69 5.98
C ASP A 13 -12.71 21.79 5.78
N ARG A 14 -13.40 20.68 5.93
CA ARG A 14 -14.85 20.58 5.74
C ARG A 14 -15.67 21.14 6.91
N PHE A 15 -15.23 20.93 8.14
CA PHE A 15 -16.00 21.20 9.34
C PHE A 15 -15.40 22.31 10.25
N GLY A 16 -14.25 22.84 9.87
CA GLY A 16 -13.59 23.94 10.58
C GLY A 16 -12.78 23.51 11.82
N PRO A 17 -12.16 24.48 12.51
CA PRO A 17 -11.21 24.22 13.59
C PRO A 17 -11.85 23.77 14.91
N GLY A 18 -13.18 23.86 15.04
CA GLY A 18 -13.89 23.40 16.26
C GLY A 18 -13.97 21.88 16.40
N LEU A 19 -13.60 21.13 15.35
CA LEU A 19 -13.63 19.66 15.40
C LEU A 19 -12.36 19.12 16.06
N ARG A 20 -12.49 18.47 17.22
CA ARG A 20 -11.39 17.74 17.85
C ARG A 20 -11.18 16.41 17.12
N ILE A 21 -10.01 16.20 16.54
CA ILE A 21 -9.67 14.99 15.82
C ILE A 21 -8.46 14.33 16.49
N VAL A 22 -8.64 13.08 16.90
CA VAL A 22 -7.59 12.23 17.47
C VAL A 22 -7.34 11.05 16.55
N ALA A 23 -6.09 10.88 16.14
CA ALA A 23 -5.68 9.73 15.35
C ALA A 23 -5.15 8.63 16.26
N SER A 24 -5.75 7.44 16.18
CA SER A 24 -5.33 6.26 16.94
C SER A 24 -5.20 5.07 15.99
N PRO A 25 -4.03 4.87 15.34
CA PRO A 25 -3.83 3.75 14.42
C PRO A 25 -3.91 2.42 15.17
N LEU A 26 -4.84 1.56 14.79
CA LEU A 26 -4.98 0.21 15.36
C LEU A 26 -4.06 -0.81 14.68
N LEU A 27 -3.48 -0.46 13.54
CA LEU A 27 -2.50 -1.26 12.82
C LEU A 27 -1.29 -0.38 12.46
N ALA A 28 -0.09 -0.93 12.60
CA ALA A 28 1.14 -0.31 12.15
C ALA A 28 1.91 -1.27 11.23
N PRO A 29 2.40 -0.82 10.08
CA PRO A 29 3.20 -1.65 9.21
C PRO A 29 4.58 -1.91 9.83
N ALA A 30 4.95 -3.17 9.94
CA ALA A 30 6.29 -3.62 10.32
C ALA A 30 7.00 -4.16 9.08
N LEU A 31 8.02 -3.45 8.61
CA LEU A 31 8.78 -3.87 7.44
C LEU A 31 9.57 -5.15 7.76
N ARG A 32 9.51 -6.12 6.84
CA ARG A 32 10.35 -7.32 6.94
C ARG A 32 11.79 -6.98 6.55
N PRO A 33 12.78 -7.52 7.26
CA PRO A 33 14.19 -7.35 6.90
C PRO A 33 14.55 -8.21 5.68
N GLY A 34 15.68 -7.90 5.06
CA GLY A 34 16.28 -8.66 3.98
C GLY A 34 16.19 -8.00 2.61
N PRO A 35 17.08 -8.36 1.69
CA PRO A 35 17.04 -7.89 0.32
C PRO A 35 15.88 -8.54 -0.46
N PRO A 36 15.49 -7.97 -1.61
CA PRO A 36 14.57 -8.65 -2.52
C PRO A 36 15.22 -9.93 -3.05
N PRO A 37 14.40 -10.94 -3.45
CA PRO A 37 14.94 -12.16 -4.02
C PRO A 37 15.69 -11.81 -5.32
N PRO A 38 16.84 -12.45 -5.56
CA PRO A 38 17.53 -12.31 -6.83
C PRO A 38 16.63 -12.84 -7.95
N GLY A 39 16.66 -12.18 -9.09
CA GLY A 39 15.94 -12.65 -10.27
C GLY A 39 15.86 -11.60 -11.38
N PRO A 40 15.71 -12.07 -12.61
CA PRO A 40 15.57 -11.20 -13.76
C PRO A 40 14.13 -10.68 -13.88
N PHE A 41 13.64 -9.94 -12.88
CA PHE A 41 12.31 -9.35 -12.93
C PHE A 41 12.28 -8.17 -13.91
N ALA A 42 11.24 -8.11 -14.74
CA ALA A 42 11.02 -7.03 -15.69
C ALA A 42 10.23 -5.85 -15.08
N ALA A 43 9.42 -6.13 -14.05
CA ALA A 43 8.65 -5.12 -13.33
C ALA A 43 8.37 -5.55 -11.89
N VAL A 44 8.09 -4.57 -11.03
CA VAL A 44 7.46 -4.79 -9.73
C VAL A 44 5.98 -4.45 -9.77
N ILE A 45 5.20 -5.09 -8.90
CA ILE A 45 3.79 -4.83 -8.68
C ILE A 45 3.61 -4.32 -7.26
N LEU A 46 2.87 -3.23 -7.09
CA LEU A 46 2.67 -2.53 -5.84
C LEU A 46 1.18 -2.29 -5.60
N THR A 47 0.63 -2.93 -4.59
CA THR A 47 -0.81 -2.85 -4.25
C THR A 47 -1.08 -1.96 -3.02
N SER A 48 -0.05 -1.29 -2.49
CA SER A 48 -0.21 -0.38 -1.34
C SER A 48 0.93 0.65 -1.27
N GLU A 49 0.65 1.81 -0.67
CA GLU A 49 1.68 2.83 -0.35
C GLU A 49 2.81 2.25 0.52
N THR A 50 2.47 1.37 1.47
CA THR A 50 3.47 0.70 2.33
C THR A 50 4.40 -0.20 1.52
N GLY A 51 3.84 -0.97 0.58
CA GLY A 51 4.63 -1.78 -0.36
C GLY A 51 5.54 -0.92 -1.23
N ALA A 52 5.06 0.22 -1.71
CA ALA A 52 5.86 1.16 -2.49
C ALA A 52 7.03 1.75 -1.69
N ARG A 53 6.78 2.16 -0.42
CA ARG A 53 7.86 2.63 0.48
C ARG A 53 8.86 1.51 0.82
N ALA A 54 8.40 0.28 0.99
CA ALA A 54 9.28 -0.86 1.20
C ALA A 54 10.16 -1.12 -0.03
N ALA A 55 9.60 -1.07 -1.24
CA ALA A 55 10.30 -1.24 -2.50
C ALA A 55 11.41 -0.19 -2.69
N ALA A 56 11.16 1.06 -2.30
CA ALA A 56 12.13 2.15 -2.41
C ALA A 56 13.44 1.86 -1.67
N ARG A 57 13.43 1.06 -0.61
CA ARG A 57 14.62 0.66 0.14
C ARG A 57 15.58 -0.23 -0.69
N TRP A 58 15.04 -0.91 -1.69
CA TRP A 58 15.80 -1.82 -2.56
C TRP A 58 15.83 -1.35 -4.01
N ARG A 59 15.67 -0.03 -4.18
CA ARG A 59 15.50 0.59 -5.49
C ARG A 59 16.54 0.16 -6.53
N ASP A 60 17.82 0.04 -6.12
CA ASP A 60 18.92 -0.30 -7.03
C ASP A 60 18.96 -1.81 -7.39
N GLY A 61 18.33 -2.66 -6.58
CA GLY A 61 18.19 -4.10 -6.82
C GLY A 61 16.87 -4.52 -7.50
N LEU A 62 16.00 -3.56 -7.82
CA LEU A 62 14.69 -3.82 -8.42
C LEU A 62 14.57 -3.20 -9.82
N PRO A 63 13.70 -3.76 -10.70
CA PRO A 63 13.41 -3.15 -12.00
C PRO A 63 12.80 -1.75 -11.83
N ARG A 64 13.04 -0.89 -12.81
CA ARG A 64 12.53 0.49 -12.78
C ARG A 64 11.02 0.59 -12.97
N LEU A 65 10.43 -0.32 -13.73
CA LEU A 65 9.00 -0.34 -13.99
C LEU A 65 8.23 -0.85 -12.78
N ALA A 66 7.24 -0.07 -12.34
CA ALA A 66 6.32 -0.45 -11.28
C ALA A 66 4.86 -0.34 -11.76
N TRP A 67 4.12 -1.42 -11.68
CA TRP A 67 2.68 -1.43 -11.83
C TRP A 67 2.00 -1.24 -10.47
N CYS A 68 1.14 -0.24 -10.38
CA CYS A 68 0.50 0.17 -9.14
C CYS A 68 -1.02 0.04 -9.26
N VAL A 69 -1.67 -0.41 -8.18
CA VAL A 69 -3.12 -0.61 -8.15
C VAL A 69 -3.89 0.69 -8.39
N GLY A 70 -3.40 1.81 -7.87
CA GLY A 70 -4.06 3.11 -8.02
C GLY A 70 -3.07 4.26 -7.97
N ASP A 71 -3.56 5.46 -8.27
CA ASP A 71 -2.76 6.67 -8.46
C ASP A 71 -1.91 7.01 -7.24
N ARG A 72 -2.48 6.89 -6.04
CA ARG A 72 -1.73 7.21 -4.81
C ARG A 72 -0.54 6.28 -4.58
N THR A 73 -0.69 4.99 -4.91
CA THR A 73 0.45 4.05 -4.84
C THR A 73 1.48 4.37 -5.90
N ALA A 74 1.05 4.79 -7.09
CA ALA A 74 1.93 5.20 -8.18
C ALA A 74 2.73 6.46 -7.84
N GLU A 75 2.11 7.47 -7.21
CA GLU A 75 2.82 8.66 -6.73
C GLU A 75 3.93 8.30 -5.74
N VAL A 76 3.61 7.48 -4.72
CA VAL A 76 4.61 7.03 -3.73
C VAL A 76 5.73 6.20 -4.38
N ALA A 77 5.39 5.38 -5.36
CA ALA A 77 6.39 4.62 -6.11
C ALA A 77 7.30 5.55 -6.94
N ALA A 78 6.72 6.57 -7.59
CA ALA A 78 7.49 7.57 -8.35
C ALA A 78 8.42 8.38 -7.44
N GLU A 79 7.96 8.81 -6.26
CA GLU A 79 8.80 9.42 -5.22
C GLU A 79 9.97 8.51 -4.82
N GLY A 80 9.75 7.18 -4.79
CA GLY A 80 10.75 6.14 -4.56
C GLY A 80 11.68 5.86 -5.75
N GLY A 81 11.56 6.60 -6.87
CA GLY A 81 12.42 6.50 -8.06
C GLY A 81 12.00 5.43 -9.07
N PHE A 82 10.77 4.91 -9.00
CA PHE A 82 10.22 3.99 -9.99
C PHE A 82 9.54 4.73 -11.14
N ARG A 83 9.55 4.11 -12.32
CA ARG A 83 8.66 4.49 -13.42
C ARG A 83 7.29 3.84 -13.17
N ALA A 84 6.43 4.53 -12.44
CA ALA A 84 5.15 4.00 -11.99
C ALA A 84 4.08 4.13 -13.06
N ARG A 85 3.24 3.08 -13.18
CA ARG A 85 2.01 3.04 -13.97
C ARG A 85 0.86 2.69 -13.05
N SER A 86 -0.19 3.50 -13.03
CA SER A 86 -1.40 3.24 -12.25
C SER A 86 -2.41 2.47 -13.09
N ALA A 87 -3.07 1.49 -12.47
CA ALA A 87 -4.25 0.84 -13.04
C ALA A 87 -5.55 1.61 -12.71
N ALA A 88 -5.45 2.66 -11.87
CA ALA A 88 -6.56 3.50 -11.43
C ALA A 88 -7.77 2.74 -10.87
N GLY A 89 -7.55 1.58 -10.23
CA GLY A 89 -8.63 0.71 -9.78
C GLY A 89 -8.24 -0.23 -8.65
N ASP A 90 -8.71 -1.44 -8.75
CA ASP A 90 -8.50 -2.54 -7.81
C ASP A 90 -7.54 -3.62 -8.36
N ALA A 91 -7.53 -4.80 -7.73
CA ALA A 91 -6.71 -5.91 -8.17
C ALA A 91 -7.12 -6.44 -9.56
N ASP A 92 -8.40 -6.35 -9.91
CA ASP A 92 -8.92 -6.79 -11.21
C ASP A 92 -8.44 -5.87 -12.32
N ALA A 93 -8.58 -4.55 -12.12
CA ALA A 93 -8.07 -3.53 -13.02
C ALA A 93 -6.55 -3.64 -13.20
N LEU A 94 -5.81 -3.90 -12.11
CA LEU A 94 -4.36 -4.06 -12.14
C LEU A 94 -3.94 -5.28 -12.98
N VAL A 95 -4.55 -6.44 -12.77
CA VAL A 95 -4.27 -7.65 -13.55
C VAL A 95 -4.61 -7.42 -15.04
N ALA A 96 -5.77 -6.83 -15.34
CA ALA A 96 -6.18 -6.53 -16.71
C ALA A 96 -5.19 -5.56 -17.40
N ALA A 97 -4.77 -4.50 -16.71
CA ALA A 97 -3.82 -3.52 -17.25
C ALA A 97 -2.44 -4.15 -17.55
N ILE A 98 -1.94 -5.01 -16.65
CA ILE A 98 -0.66 -5.72 -16.87
C ILE A 98 -0.76 -6.68 -18.04
N LEU A 99 -1.87 -7.42 -18.18
CA LEU A 99 -2.07 -8.37 -19.28
C LEU A 99 -2.30 -7.70 -20.63
N ALA A 100 -2.80 -6.46 -20.64
CA ALA A 100 -2.95 -5.67 -21.86
C ALA A 100 -1.62 -5.14 -22.42
N ASP A 101 -0.63 -4.87 -21.55
CA ASP A 101 0.73 -4.43 -21.93
C ASP A 101 1.77 -5.16 -21.05
N PRO A 102 1.96 -6.47 -21.27
CA PRO A 102 2.77 -7.29 -20.38
C PRO A 102 4.25 -6.92 -20.49
N PRO A 103 4.94 -6.81 -19.34
CA PRO A 103 6.39 -6.60 -19.33
C PRO A 103 7.12 -7.80 -19.94
N PRO A 104 8.31 -7.59 -20.53
CA PRO A 104 9.04 -8.64 -21.26
C PRO A 104 9.76 -9.63 -20.34
N GLY A 105 9.11 -10.14 -19.29
CA GLY A 105 9.69 -11.09 -18.35
C GLY A 105 8.92 -11.21 -17.06
N PRO A 106 9.44 -11.99 -16.10
CA PRO A 106 8.78 -12.21 -14.82
C PRO A 106 8.52 -10.93 -14.03
N VAL A 107 7.48 -10.93 -13.22
CA VAL A 107 7.14 -9.80 -12.34
C VAL A 107 7.21 -10.19 -10.87
N LEU A 108 7.53 -9.22 -10.01
CA LEU A 108 7.62 -9.38 -8.57
C LEU A 108 6.57 -8.55 -7.87
N HIS A 109 5.60 -9.18 -7.21
CA HIS A 109 4.59 -8.50 -6.41
C HIS A 109 5.09 -8.31 -4.98
N LEU A 110 5.35 -7.07 -4.59
CA LEU A 110 5.76 -6.67 -3.24
C LEU A 110 4.53 -6.29 -2.42
N ARG A 111 4.16 -7.13 -1.46
CA ARG A 111 2.88 -7.04 -0.75
C ARG A 111 3.00 -7.12 0.76
N GLY A 112 1.91 -6.81 1.46
CA GLY A 112 1.75 -7.11 2.88
C GLY A 112 1.44 -8.59 3.12
N GLY A 113 1.62 -9.07 4.34
CA GLY A 113 1.23 -10.42 4.76
C GLY A 113 -0.25 -10.70 4.48
N ASP A 114 -1.12 -9.78 4.90
CA ASP A 114 -2.56 -9.83 4.69
C ASP A 114 -2.94 -9.16 3.36
N SER A 115 -2.61 -9.79 2.25
CA SER A 115 -2.97 -9.30 0.91
C SER A 115 -4.18 -10.03 0.36
N ARG A 116 -5.02 -9.29 -0.37
CA ARG A 116 -6.18 -9.83 -1.09
C ARG A 116 -5.95 -9.77 -2.59
N GLY A 117 -6.69 -10.62 -3.34
CA GLY A 117 -6.78 -10.52 -4.79
C GLY A 117 -5.80 -11.36 -5.59
N ASP A 118 -4.92 -12.15 -4.94
CA ASP A 118 -4.03 -13.17 -5.54
C ASP A 118 -3.39 -12.77 -6.88
N VAL A 119 -2.93 -11.51 -6.95
CA VAL A 119 -2.46 -10.87 -8.20
C VAL A 119 -1.38 -11.71 -8.89
N ALA A 120 -0.38 -12.18 -8.16
CA ALA A 120 0.70 -12.97 -8.75
C ALA A 120 0.19 -14.33 -9.28
N ALA A 121 -0.69 -15.01 -8.54
CA ALA A 121 -1.27 -16.29 -8.97
C ALA A 121 -2.12 -16.12 -10.24
N ARG A 122 -2.90 -15.04 -10.32
CA ARG A 122 -3.74 -14.73 -11.48
C ARG A 122 -2.92 -14.41 -12.73
N LEU A 123 -1.85 -13.64 -12.58
CA LEU A 123 -0.92 -13.35 -13.68
C LEU A 123 -0.22 -14.63 -14.16
N ALA A 124 0.23 -15.48 -13.23
CA ALA A 124 0.85 -16.76 -13.56
C ALA A 124 -0.13 -17.70 -14.30
N ALA A 125 -1.38 -17.76 -13.87
CA ALA A 125 -2.44 -18.53 -14.57
C ALA A 125 -2.72 -18.00 -15.98
N ALA A 126 -2.52 -16.70 -16.23
CA ALA A 126 -2.63 -16.08 -17.54
C ALA A 126 -1.35 -16.17 -18.39
N GLY A 127 -0.31 -16.89 -17.91
CA GLY A 127 0.93 -17.14 -18.67
C GLY A 127 2.05 -16.10 -18.41
N LEU A 128 1.85 -15.11 -17.56
CA LEU A 128 2.91 -14.17 -17.15
C LEU A 128 3.55 -14.65 -15.84
N PRO A 129 4.82 -15.09 -15.83
CA PRO A 129 5.48 -15.54 -14.62
C PRO A 129 5.50 -14.45 -13.56
N ALA A 130 4.95 -14.72 -12.38
CA ALA A 130 4.84 -13.77 -11.30
C ALA A 130 5.17 -14.43 -9.96
N ARG A 131 5.81 -13.69 -9.05
CA ARG A 131 6.14 -14.13 -7.69
C ARG A 131 5.70 -13.11 -6.67
N ASP A 132 5.21 -13.59 -5.53
CA ASP A 132 4.95 -12.78 -4.35
C ASP A 132 6.18 -12.66 -3.45
N LEU A 133 6.38 -11.47 -2.90
CA LEU A 133 7.26 -11.24 -1.75
C LEU A 133 6.51 -10.44 -0.69
N VAL A 134 6.38 -11.00 0.49
CA VAL A 134 5.84 -10.27 1.65
C VAL A 134 6.92 -9.36 2.21
N VAL A 135 6.71 -8.04 2.12
CA VAL A 135 7.68 -7.01 2.51
C VAL A 135 7.32 -6.28 3.80
N TYR A 136 6.10 -6.47 4.30
CA TYR A 136 5.68 -5.96 5.61
C TYR A 136 4.52 -6.77 6.17
N ASP A 137 4.36 -6.71 7.48
CA ASP A 137 3.20 -7.23 8.21
C ASP A 137 2.45 -6.07 8.87
N GLN A 138 1.16 -6.23 9.11
CA GLN A 138 0.39 -5.32 9.94
C GLN A 138 0.44 -5.81 11.39
N ARG A 139 0.91 -4.95 12.30
CA ARG A 139 0.93 -5.24 13.73
C ARG A 139 -0.18 -4.49 14.43
N ALA A 140 -0.96 -5.20 15.22
CA ALA A 140 -1.96 -4.58 16.08
C ALA A 140 -1.32 -3.57 17.04
N GLN A 141 -2.00 -2.45 17.23
CA GLN A 141 -1.62 -1.39 18.16
C GLN A 141 -2.77 -1.16 19.13
N PRO A 142 -2.49 -0.90 20.40
CA PRO A 142 -3.51 -0.45 21.34
C PRO A 142 -4.03 0.94 20.92
N LEU A 143 -5.22 1.28 21.40
CA LEU A 143 -5.66 2.68 21.35
C LEU A 143 -4.64 3.59 22.05
N THR A 144 -4.46 4.78 21.52
CA THR A 144 -3.73 5.81 22.27
C THR A 144 -4.53 6.21 23.51
N ASP A 145 -3.84 6.64 24.57
CA ASP A 145 -4.50 7.07 25.82
C ASP A 145 -5.52 8.18 25.56
N GLU A 146 -5.22 9.09 24.64
CA GLU A 146 -6.15 10.17 24.25
C GLU A 146 -7.41 9.61 23.57
N ALA A 147 -7.29 8.63 22.68
CA ALA A 147 -8.43 8.00 22.03
C ALA A 147 -9.26 7.19 23.03
N ALA A 148 -8.62 6.46 23.93
CA ALA A 148 -9.29 5.72 25.00
C ALA A 148 -10.09 6.65 25.91
N ALA A 149 -9.50 7.76 26.32
CA ALA A 149 -10.17 8.78 27.16
C ALA A 149 -11.38 9.40 26.45
N LEU A 150 -11.30 9.66 25.14
CA LEU A 150 -12.44 10.17 24.37
C LEU A 150 -13.58 9.15 24.31
N LEU A 151 -13.28 7.89 24.06
CA LEU A 151 -14.29 6.83 23.92
C LEU A 151 -14.99 6.50 25.25
N THR A 152 -14.36 6.73 26.38
CA THR A 152 -14.93 6.53 27.73
C THR A 152 -15.59 7.81 28.29
N GLY A 153 -15.47 8.94 27.60
CA GLY A 153 -16.06 10.21 27.98
C GLY A 153 -17.54 10.31 27.67
N ALA A 154 -18.21 11.34 28.18
CA ALA A 154 -19.65 11.59 27.98
C ALA A 154 -19.97 12.31 26.66
N ALA A 155 -19.00 12.86 25.96
CA ALA A 155 -19.22 13.56 24.69
C ALA A 155 -19.47 12.59 23.54
N PRO A 156 -20.34 12.94 22.57
CA PRO A 156 -20.51 12.15 21.36
C PRO A 156 -19.20 12.00 20.58
N VAL A 157 -18.87 10.77 20.19
CA VAL A 157 -17.67 10.44 19.41
C VAL A 157 -18.06 9.73 18.12
N LEU A 158 -17.50 10.18 16.99
CA LEU A 158 -17.55 9.46 15.73
C LEU A 158 -16.18 8.81 15.50
N ALA A 159 -16.15 7.49 15.40
CA ALA A 159 -14.92 6.70 15.20
C ALA A 159 -14.93 6.01 13.82
N PRO A 160 -14.50 6.68 12.72
CA PRO A 160 -14.38 6.04 11.43
C PRO A 160 -13.19 5.06 11.43
N LEU A 161 -13.43 3.85 10.90
CA LEU A 161 -12.41 2.80 10.72
C LEU A 161 -12.18 2.58 9.22
N PHE A 162 -10.91 2.53 8.80
CA PHE A 162 -10.51 2.30 7.40
C PHE A 162 -9.09 1.73 7.27
#